data_35a64b1310959263ee82d0b52656f51a
#
_entry.id   35a64b1310959263ee82d0b52656f51a
#
_cell.length_a   1.000
_cell.length_b   1.000
_cell.length_c   1.000
_cell.angle_alpha   90.00
_cell.angle_beta   90.00
_cell.angle_gamma   90.00
#
_symmetry.space_group_name_H-M   'P 1'
#
loop_
_entity.id
_entity.type
_entity.pdbx_description
1 polymer ?
#
loop_
_entity_poly.entity_id
_entity_poly.type
_entity_poly.pdbx_seq_one_letter_code
_entity_poly.pdbx_strand_id
1 'polypeptide(L)'
;EFIREKKVKICLCPFSNCGKAVPDTPDLVNRGIIPGFGSDGAAHGGLSLWNEMRIFRSLMNIYHGVPKHNPKVMPAELLFRMMFEGGAAAVDEMGQCGRIEEGCKADMIGICLETARLIPSGNLIHTMFECGEAGDVSEMIVG
;
A
#
# COMPACT_ATOMS: atom_id res chain seq x y z
N GLU A 1 10.09 18.90 -5.18
CA GLU A 1 9.39 20.16 -5.43
C GLU A 1 8.54 20.09 -6.70
N PHE A 2 9.13 19.85 -7.86
CA PHE A 2 8.43 19.75 -9.17
C PHE A 2 7.23 18.77 -9.15
N ILE A 3 7.38 17.56 -8.63
CA ILE A 3 6.31 16.55 -8.54
C ILE A 3 5.10 17.09 -7.78
N ARG A 4 5.34 17.76 -6.67
CA ARG A 4 4.28 18.34 -5.82
C ARG A 4 3.60 19.53 -6.52
N GLU A 5 4.38 20.45 -7.09
CA GLU A 5 3.86 21.62 -7.79
C GLU A 5 3.01 21.25 -9.00
N LYS A 6 3.44 20.24 -9.75
CA LYS A 6 2.73 19.75 -10.95
C LYS A 6 1.66 18.71 -10.61
N LYS A 7 1.45 18.38 -9.32
CA LYS A 7 0.49 17.36 -8.87
C LYS A 7 0.66 16.02 -9.61
N VAL A 8 1.92 15.63 -9.86
CA VAL A 8 2.23 14.38 -10.57
C VAL A 8 1.76 13.20 -9.75
N LYS A 9 1.01 12.31 -10.37
CA LYS A 9 0.55 11.05 -9.77
C LYS A 9 1.66 10.02 -9.86
N ILE A 10 1.88 9.28 -8.77
CA ILE A 10 2.91 8.25 -8.70
C ILE A 10 2.23 6.93 -8.34
N CYS A 11 2.44 5.93 -9.19
CA CYS A 11 2.06 4.56 -8.93
C CYS A 11 3.34 3.71 -8.93
N LEU A 12 3.54 2.92 -7.89
CA LEU A 12 4.67 2.02 -7.73
C LEU A 12 4.23 0.60 -8.05
N CYS A 13 5.03 -0.11 -8.84
CA CYS A 13 4.84 -1.51 -9.16
C CYS A 13 6.06 -2.31 -8.64
N PRO A 14 6.17 -2.52 -7.32
CA PRO A 14 7.38 -3.00 -6.67
C PRO A 14 7.90 -4.32 -7.22
N PHE A 15 7.01 -5.28 -7.45
CA PHE A 15 7.40 -6.59 -7.93
C PHE A 15 8.01 -6.52 -9.34
N SER A 16 7.39 -5.77 -10.24
CA SER A 16 7.88 -5.55 -11.60
C SER A 16 9.19 -4.73 -11.62
N ASN A 17 9.36 -3.81 -10.69
CA ASN A 17 10.44 -2.83 -10.71
C ASN A 17 11.63 -3.20 -9.80
N CYS A 18 11.51 -4.21 -8.92
CA CYS A 18 12.56 -4.53 -7.94
C CYS A 18 13.93 -4.87 -8.56
N GLY A 19 13.96 -5.37 -9.79
CA GLY A 19 15.19 -5.60 -10.54
C GLY A 19 15.71 -4.41 -11.35
N LYS A 20 15.02 -3.27 -11.31
CA LYS A 20 15.34 -2.09 -12.12
C LYS A 20 15.76 -0.90 -11.26
N ALA A 21 14.93 -0.53 -10.29
CA ALA A 21 15.19 0.60 -9.41
C ALA A 21 14.37 0.50 -8.11
N VAL A 22 14.91 1.08 -7.05
CA VAL A 22 14.19 1.27 -5.78
C VAL A 22 14.05 2.77 -5.55
N PRO A 23 12.82 3.32 -5.64
CA PRO A 23 12.60 4.75 -5.45
C PRO A 23 12.84 5.18 -4.01
N ASP A 24 13.31 6.40 -3.79
CA ASP A 24 13.41 7.00 -2.45
C ASP A 24 12.01 7.43 -1.96
N THR A 25 11.18 6.43 -1.70
CA THR A 25 9.80 6.66 -1.24
C THR A 25 9.74 7.28 0.15
N PRO A 26 10.64 7.01 1.11
CA PRO A 26 10.66 7.75 2.37
C PRO A 26 10.78 9.27 2.18
N ASP A 27 11.61 9.74 1.24
CA ASP A 27 11.70 11.18 0.93
C ASP A 27 10.41 11.71 0.30
N LEU A 28 9.77 10.97 -0.60
CA LEU A 28 8.48 11.36 -1.16
C LEU A 28 7.42 11.54 -0.07
N VAL A 29 7.30 10.56 0.82
CA VAL A 29 6.33 10.59 1.92
C VAL A 29 6.61 11.75 2.88
N ASN A 30 7.87 11.99 3.23
CA ASN A 30 8.28 13.12 4.08
C ASN A 30 7.93 14.48 3.44
N ARG A 31 7.83 14.53 2.11
CA ARG A 31 7.38 15.72 1.36
C ARG A 31 5.86 15.76 1.15
N GLY A 32 5.11 14.86 1.77
CA GLY A 32 3.65 14.79 1.69
C GLY A 32 3.10 14.21 0.39
N ILE A 33 3.93 13.43 -0.33
CA ILE A 33 3.51 12.71 -1.53
C ILE A 33 3.28 11.26 -1.16
N ILE A 34 2.05 10.78 -1.30
CA ILE A 34 1.66 9.40 -1.01
C ILE A 34 1.49 8.66 -2.35
N PRO A 35 2.46 7.84 -2.78
CA PRO A 35 2.32 7.02 -3.98
C PRO A 35 1.27 5.92 -3.79
N GLY A 36 0.63 5.51 -4.89
CA GLY A 36 -0.20 4.31 -4.93
C GLY A 36 0.59 3.07 -5.30
N PHE A 37 -0.04 1.89 -5.16
CA PHE A 37 0.49 0.62 -5.65
C PHE A 37 -0.24 0.17 -6.91
N GLY A 38 0.49 -0.49 -7.79
CA GLY A 38 -0.02 -1.20 -8.96
C GLY A 38 0.75 -2.48 -9.20
N SER A 39 0.19 -3.37 -10.01
CA SER A 39 0.77 -4.67 -10.34
C SER A 39 1.48 -4.70 -11.69
N ASP A 40 1.52 -3.57 -12.43
CA ASP A 40 1.96 -3.53 -13.81
C ASP A 40 1.18 -4.56 -14.68
N GLY A 41 1.83 -5.23 -15.60
CA GLY A 41 1.21 -6.23 -16.46
C GLY A 41 0.95 -7.59 -15.81
N ALA A 42 1.02 -7.71 -14.49
CA ALA A 42 0.86 -8.95 -13.72
C ALA A 42 1.87 -10.07 -14.07
N ALA A 43 2.88 -9.76 -14.88
CA ALA A 43 3.81 -10.74 -15.42
C ALA A 43 4.76 -11.33 -14.36
N HIS A 44 5.00 -10.62 -13.28
CA HIS A 44 5.97 -11.01 -12.26
C HIS A 44 5.34 -11.45 -10.93
N GLY A 45 4.26 -10.84 -10.49
CA GLY A 45 3.68 -11.08 -9.16
C GLY A 45 2.17 -11.32 -9.16
N GLY A 46 1.54 -11.42 -10.33
CA GLY A 46 0.09 -11.48 -10.42
C GLY A 46 -0.57 -10.13 -10.12
N LEU A 47 -1.85 -10.15 -9.73
CA LEU A 47 -2.64 -8.94 -9.48
C LEU A 47 -2.76 -8.59 -7.98
N SER A 48 -2.01 -9.26 -7.10
CA SER A 48 -2.14 -9.08 -5.66
C SER A 48 -1.43 -7.82 -5.18
N LEU A 49 -2.18 -6.79 -4.82
CA LEU A 49 -1.63 -5.59 -4.16
C LEU A 49 -1.05 -5.90 -2.77
N TRP A 50 -1.50 -6.97 -2.10
CA TRP A 50 -0.87 -7.45 -0.87
C TRP A 50 0.59 -7.86 -1.10
N ASN A 51 0.84 -8.60 -2.18
CA ASN A 51 2.19 -9.00 -2.54
C ASN A 51 3.06 -7.80 -2.93
N GLU A 52 2.50 -6.84 -3.66
CA GLU A 52 3.19 -5.59 -4.00
C GLU A 52 3.61 -4.82 -2.73
N MET A 53 2.74 -4.68 -1.74
CA MET A 53 3.08 -4.05 -0.45
C MET A 53 4.20 -4.79 0.29
N ARG A 54 4.16 -6.12 0.33
CA ARG A 54 5.16 -6.93 1.06
C ARG A 54 6.54 -6.83 0.42
N ILE A 55 6.62 -6.99 -0.90
CA ILE A 55 7.91 -6.84 -1.59
C ILE A 55 8.44 -5.41 -1.46
N PHE A 56 7.56 -4.41 -1.57
CA PHE A 56 7.93 -3.02 -1.39
C PHE A 56 8.53 -2.78 0.01
N ARG A 57 7.86 -3.23 1.08
CA ARG A 57 8.38 -3.09 2.44
C ARG A 57 9.73 -3.76 2.61
N SER A 58 9.91 -4.95 2.04
CA SER A 58 11.19 -5.66 2.09
C SER A 58 12.31 -4.85 1.42
N LEU A 59 12.03 -4.27 0.25
CA LEU A 59 12.98 -3.39 -0.45
C LEU A 59 13.29 -2.13 0.37
N MET A 60 12.28 -1.48 0.94
CA MET A 60 12.47 -0.30 1.78
C MET A 60 13.30 -0.62 3.03
N ASN A 61 13.08 -1.77 3.66
CA ASN A 61 13.87 -2.21 4.80
C ASN A 61 15.34 -2.43 4.43
N ILE A 62 15.61 -3.06 3.29
CA ILE A 62 16.99 -3.30 2.81
C ILE A 62 17.69 -1.99 2.49
N TYR A 63 17.05 -1.06 1.79
CA TYR A 63 17.68 0.17 1.30
C TYR A 63 17.67 1.33 2.30
N HIS A 64 16.63 1.45 3.11
CA HIS A 64 16.41 2.62 3.97
C HIS A 64 16.29 2.26 5.45
N GLY A 65 15.91 1.03 5.78
CA GLY A 65 15.73 0.57 7.15
C GLY A 65 17.02 0.08 7.77
N VAL A 66 17.53 -1.05 7.30
CA VAL A 66 18.71 -1.72 7.85
C VAL A 66 19.94 -0.81 7.88
N PRO A 67 20.32 -0.12 6.78
CA PRO A 67 21.51 0.74 6.78
C PRO A 67 21.42 1.93 7.74
N LYS A 68 20.22 2.34 8.12
CA LYS A 68 19.98 3.50 9.00
C LYS A 68 19.47 3.10 10.39
N HIS A 69 19.50 1.79 10.72
CA HIS A 69 18.93 1.24 11.96
C HIS A 69 17.49 1.72 12.24
N ASN A 70 16.68 1.86 11.18
CA ASN A 70 15.29 2.31 11.26
C ASN A 70 14.33 1.16 10.92
N PRO A 71 13.85 0.38 11.91
CA PRO A 71 12.93 -0.73 11.67
C PRO A 71 11.51 -0.27 11.30
N LYS A 72 11.22 1.01 11.40
CA LYS A 72 9.90 1.61 11.15
C LYS A 72 9.87 2.45 9.87
N VAL A 73 10.77 2.21 8.93
CA VAL A 73 10.90 3.04 7.72
C VAL A 73 9.60 3.10 6.90
N MET A 74 8.86 2.00 6.84
CA MET A 74 7.54 1.90 6.19
C MET A 74 6.61 1.06 7.08
N PRO A 75 5.94 1.67 8.06
CA PRO A 75 5.01 0.97 8.92
C PRO A 75 3.77 0.50 8.15
N ALA A 76 3.09 -0.54 8.64
CA ALA A 76 1.95 -1.16 7.98
C ALA A 76 0.82 -0.15 7.69
N GLU A 77 0.56 0.74 8.62
CA GLU A 77 -0.44 1.81 8.48
C GLU A 77 -0.18 2.71 7.26
N LEU A 78 1.09 3.06 7.04
CA LEU A 78 1.47 3.86 5.88
C LEU A 78 1.31 3.08 4.58
N LEU A 79 1.63 1.79 4.58
CA LEU A 79 1.48 0.94 3.39
C LEU A 79 0.00 0.77 3.00
N PHE A 80 -0.90 0.61 3.97
CA PHE A 80 -2.33 0.62 3.70
C PHE A 80 -2.82 1.99 3.19
N ARG A 81 -2.32 3.08 3.74
CA ARG A 81 -2.61 4.40 3.18
C ARG A 81 -2.14 4.56 1.74
N MET A 82 -0.96 4.05 1.40
CA MET A 82 -0.48 4.03 0.02
C MET A 82 -1.38 3.18 -0.88
N MET A 83 -1.85 2.02 -0.38
CA MET A 83 -2.76 1.15 -1.13
C MET A 83 -4.09 1.85 -1.42
N PHE A 84 -4.70 2.49 -0.43
CA PHE A 84 -6.04 3.07 -0.54
C PHE A 84 -6.01 4.54 -0.97
N GLU A 85 -5.46 5.44 -0.15
CA GLU A 85 -5.42 6.87 -0.45
C GLU A 85 -4.50 7.18 -1.66
N GLY A 86 -3.33 6.54 -1.71
CA GLY A 86 -2.40 6.67 -2.82
C GLY A 86 -2.96 6.11 -4.12
N GLY A 87 -3.69 4.97 -4.03
CA GLY A 87 -4.41 4.40 -5.16
C GLY A 87 -5.49 5.33 -5.70
N ALA A 88 -6.34 5.88 -4.82
CA ALA A 88 -7.36 6.87 -5.19
C ALA A 88 -6.74 8.13 -5.83
N ALA A 89 -5.63 8.62 -5.27
CA ALA A 89 -4.92 9.75 -5.83
C ALA A 89 -4.35 9.46 -7.22
N ALA A 90 -3.89 8.24 -7.48
CA ALA A 90 -3.31 7.84 -8.76
C ALA A 90 -4.35 7.88 -9.91
N VAL A 91 -5.63 7.68 -9.60
CA VAL A 91 -6.74 7.68 -10.58
C VAL A 91 -7.60 8.94 -10.51
N ASP A 92 -7.15 10.00 -9.84
CA ASP A 92 -7.86 11.28 -9.67
C ASP A 92 -9.16 11.19 -8.84
N GLU A 93 -9.32 10.17 -8.01
CA GLU A 93 -10.46 9.98 -7.11
C GLU A 93 -10.15 10.39 -5.65
N MET A 94 -9.07 11.14 -5.43
CA MET A 94 -8.67 11.60 -4.10
C MET A 94 -9.77 12.45 -3.46
N GLY A 95 -10.18 12.05 -2.25
CA GLY A 95 -11.28 12.69 -1.53
C GLY A 95 -12.67 12.18 -1.92
N GLN A 96 -12.77 11.30 -2.91
CA GLN A 96 -14.01 10.60 -3.25
C GLN A 96 -14.01 9.14 -2.76
N CYS A 97 -12.86 8.48 -2.77
CA CYS A 97 -12.69 7.12 -2.25
C CYS A 97 -11.30 6.96 -1.58
N GLY A 98 -10.96 5.73 -1.17
CA GLY A 98 -9.69 5.39 -0.55
C GLY A 98 -9.63 5.62 0.96
N ARG A 99 -10.74 6.09 1.57
CA ARG A 99 -10.90 6.24 3.02
C ARG A 99 -12.36 6.08 3.41
N ILE A 100 -12.60 5.69 4.65
CA ILE A 100 -13.92 5.63 5.25
C ILE A 100 -14.14 6.98 5.94
N GLU A 101 -14.83 7.89 5.26
CA GLU A 101 -15.09 9.25 5.72
C GLU A 101 -16.44 9.73 5.18
N GLU A 102 -17.12 10.56 5.94
CA GLU A 102 -18.39 11.13 5.54
C GLU A 102 -18.25 11.96 4.25
N GLY A 103 -19.08 11.68 3.26
CA GLY A 103 -19.00 12.30 1.93
C GLY A 103 -18.16 11.53 0.90
N CYS A 104 -17.43 10.48 1.30
CA CYS A 104 -16.77 9.57 0.36
C CYS A 104 -17.73 8.51 -0.16
N LYS A 105 -17.40 7.92 -1.33
CA LYS A 105 -18.08 6.74 -1.85
C LYS A 105 -17.96 5.58 -0.86
N ALA A 106 -18.99 4.75 -0.77
CA ALA A 106 -19.01 3.60 0.12
C ALA A 106 -18.28 2.36 -0.48
N ASP A 107 -17.11 2.58 -1.10
CA ASP A 107 -16.28 1.51 -1.64
C ASP A 107 -15.48 0.89 -0.50
N MET A 108 -15.92 -0.27 -0.02
CA MET A 108 -15.35 -0.92 1.17
C MET A 108 -15.23 -2.43 0.98
N ILE A 109 -14.27 -3.03 1.67
CA ILE A 109 -14.16 -4.47 1.81
C ILE A 109 -14.22 -4.86 3.29
N GLY A 110 -14.93 -5.95 3.59
CA GLY A 110 -14.89 -6.62 4.89
C GLY A 110 -13.92 -7.79 4.86
N ILE A 111 -13.08 -7.92 5.87
CA ILE A 111 -12.10 -9.00 5.99
C ILE A 111 -12.50 -9.92 7.11
N CYS A 112 -12.59 -11.22 6.82
CA CYS A 112 -12.84 -12.24 7.82
C CYS A 112 -11.59 -12.41 8.71
N LEU A 113 -11.73 -12.11 10.00
CA LEU A 113 -10.63 -12.21 10.96
C LEU A 113 -10.50 -13.61 11.58
N GLU A 114 -11.44 -14.50 11.33
CA GLU A 114 -11.48 -15.85 11.91
C GLU A 114 -10.69 -16.88 11.11
N THR A 115 -9.76 -16.43 10.28
CA THR A 115 -8.87 -17.32 9.52
C THR A 115 -7.63 -17.67 10.34
N ALA A 116 -7.12 -18.89 10.19
CA ALA A 116 -5.92 -19.36 10.90
C ALA A 116 -4.68 -18.48 10.64
N ARG A 117 -4.64 -17.76 9.52
CA ARG A 117 -3.55 -16.84 9.20
C ARG A 117 -3.57 -15.54 10.02
N LEU A 118 -4.75 -15.12 10.46
CA LEU A 118 -4.94 -13.85 11.16
C LEU A 118 -5.09 -14.02 12.68
N ILE A 119 -5.14 -15.25 13.19
CA ILE A 119 -5.28 -15.57 14.60
C ILE A 119 -4.04 -16.35 15.09
N PRO A 120 -3.50 -16.02 16.26
CA PRO A 120 -3.80 -14.86 17.11
C PRO A 120 -3.15 -13.58 16.60
N SER A 121 -3.79 -12.43 16.80
CA SER A 121 -3.26 -11.12 16.40
C SER A 121 -2.96 -10.25 17.62
N GLY A 122 -1.71 -9.79 17.75
CA GLY A 122 -1.33 -8.77 18.74
C GLY A 122 -1.52 -7.34 18.22
N ASN A 123 -1.30 -7.13 16.91
CA ASN A 123 -1.57 -5.89 16.19
C ASN A 123 -2.26 -6.25 14.87
N LEU A 124 -3.55 -5.97 14.77
CA LEU A 124 -4.38 -6.39 13.65
C LEU A 124 -3.87 -5.83 12.31
N ILE A 125 -3.53 -4.55 12.24
CA ILE A 125 -3.05 -3.91 11.01
C ILE A 125 -1.76 -4.57 10.54
N HIS A 126 -0.84 -4.82 11.45
CA HIS A 126 0.42 -5.51 11.12
C HIS A 126 0.17 -6.95 10.68
N THR A 127 -0.69 -7.68 11.37
CA THR A 127 -1.05 -9.06 11.00
C THR A 127 -1.74 -9.11 9.63
N MET A 128 -2.67 -8.21 9.36
CA MET A 128 -3.30 -8.08 8.04
C MET A 128 -2.28 -7.76 6.95
N PHE A 129 -1.32 -6.90 7.23
CA PHE A 129 -0.24 -6.61 6.28
C PHE A 129 0.61 -7.85 5.98
N GLU A 130 1.08 -8.56 7.01
CA GLU A 130 1.99 -9.69 6.86
C GLU A 130 1.31 -10.95 6.29
N CYS A 131 0.07 -11.22 6.71
CA CYS A 131 -0.60 -12.51 6.49
C CYS A 131 -1.90 -12.40 5.67
N GLY A 132 -2.49 -11.20 5.54
CA GLY A 132 -3.76 -11.04 4.82
C GLY A 132 -3.63 -11.32 3.33
N GLU A 133 -4.68 -11.85 2.74
CA GLU A 133 -4.78 -12.19 1.32
C GLU A 133 -6.15 -11.82 0.76
N ALA A 134 -6.26 -11.76 -0.56
CA ALA A 134 -7.54 -11.49 -1.23
C ALA A 134 -8.64 -12.50 -0.84
N GLY A 135 -8.26 -13.74 -0.51
CA GLY A 135 -9.19 -14.78 -0.04
C GLY A 135 -9.78 -14.55 1.35
N ASP A 136 -9.25 -13.59 2.11
CA ASP A 136 -9.81 -13.22 3.41
C ASP A 136 -10.92 -12.16 3.30
N VAL A 137 -11.13 -11.60 2.10
CA VAL A 137 -12.24 -10.67 1.82
C VAL A 137 -13.55 -11.46 1.84
N SER A 138 -14.42 -11.19 2.81
CA SER A 138 -15.72 -11.83 2.99
C SER A 138 -16.87 -11.01 2.42
N GLU A 139 -16.70 -9.70 2.36
CA GLU A 139 -17.75 -8.77 1.92
C GLU A 139 -17.13 -7.66 1.05
N MET A 140 -17.95 -7.16 0.12
CA MET A 140 -17.59 -6.03 -0.73
C MET A 140 -18.82 -5.13 -0.90
N ILE A 141 -18.62 -3.84 -0.66
CA ILE A 141 -19.62 -2.80 -0.90
C ILE A 141 -19.04 -1.86 -1.95
N VAL A 142 -19.84 -1.55 -2.98
CA VAL A 142 -19.48 -0.60 -4.04
C VAL A 142 -20.61 0.43 -4.12
N GLY A 143 -20.28 1.70 -3.93
CA GLY A 143 -21.22 2.81 -3.85
C GLY A 143 -21.23 3.74 -5.07
#